data_022ab45817abc80300f4a8d41bcd3ddf
#
_entry.id   022ab45817abc80300f4a8d41bcd3ddf
#
_cell.length_a   1.000
_cell.length_b   1.000
_cell.length_c   1.000
_cell.angle_alpha   90.00
_cell.angle_beta   90.00
_cell.angle_gamma   90.00
#
_symmetry.space_group_name_H-M   'P 1'
#
loop_
_entity.id
_entity.type
_entity.pdbx_description
1 polymer ?
#
loop_
_entity_poly.entity_id
_entity_poly.type
_entity_poly.pdbx_seq_one_letter_code
_entity_poly.pdbx_strand_id
1 'polypeptide(L)'
;MRATDFINIYCEQDVSVDEGVNDPYIFKAVFLAGGPGSGKSFINRELMTQFGGMKTINSDNAFEALMKKANLSLKMPSDEEAPRDEVRGRAKEIYNKQSELARDGRLGMIIDGTGAKFDQISQLNVRLLALGYETAMVFVNTDVESALARNAKRDRTVPPEIAKQSWLNVQKNIGRFQQVFNQNMFIIDN
;
A
#
# COMPACT_ATOMS: atom_id res chain seq x y z
N MET A 1 10.08 7.62 -13.34
CA MET A 1 11.10 7.38 -12.29
C MET A 1 11.21 5.88 -12.04
N ARG A 2 12.41 5.32 -11.92
CA ARG A 2 12.61 3.92 -11.53
C ARG A 2 12.57 3.78 -10.02
N ALA A 3 12.25 2.58 -9.51
CA ALA A 3 12.21 2.33 -8.06
C ALA A 3 13.56 2.61 -7.38
N THR A 4 14.68 2.32 -8.06
CA THR A 4 16.03 2.62 -7.59
C THR A 4 16.31 4.12 -7.46
N ASP A 5 15.75 4.94 -8.36
CA ASP A 5 15.93 6.40 -8.33
C ASP A 5 15.19 7.00 -7.12
N PHE A 6 13.97 6.49 -6.82
CA PHE A 6 13.22 6.86 -5.62
C PHE A 6 14.01 6.53 -4.34
N ILE A 7 14.54 5.30 -4.26
CA ILE A 7 15.27 4.82 -3.10
C ILE A 7 16.49 5.71 -2.82
N ASN A 8 17.28 6.00 -3.86
CA ASN A 8 18.48 6.85 -3.71
C ASN A 8 18.10 8.26 -3.24
N ILE A 9 17.10 8.90 -3.88
CA ILE A 9 16.67 10.26 -3.51
C ILE A 9 16.14 10.29 -2.07
N TYR A 10 15.36 9.29 -1.67
CA TYR A 10 14.74 9.25 -0.34
C TYR A 10 15.76 8.96 0.77
N CYS A 11 16.76 8.12 0.50
CA CYS A 11 17.81 7.78 1.46
C CYS A 11 18.93 8.83 1.53
N GLU A 12 19.27 9.55 0.42
CA GLU A 12 20.30 10.59 0.41
C GLU A 12 19.88 11.86 1.17
N GLN A 13 18.58 12.06 1.42
CA GLN A 13 18.08 13.17 2.23
C GLN A 13 18.16 12.90 3.74
N ASP A 14 18.65 11.74 4.15
CA ASP A 14 18.89 11.45 5.55
C ASP A 14 20.05 12.29 6.10
N VAL A 15 19.71 13.48 6.59
CA VAL A 15 20.50 14.14 7.62
C VAL A 15 20.52 13.15 8.79
N SER A 16 21.71 12.69 9.16
CA SER A 16 21.96 11.74 10.24
C SER A 16 21.22 12.14 11.52
N VAL A 17 20.01 11.66 11.68
CA VAL A 17 19.46 11.44 13.01
C VAL A 17 20.15 10.17 13.46
N ASP A 18 20.77 10.18 14.63
CA ASP A 18 21.38 9.03 15.29
C ASP A 18 20.25 8.05 15.65
N GLU A 19 19.74 7.36 14.61
CA GLU A 19 18.75 6.30 14.75
C GLU A 19 19.43 5.19 15.52
N GLY A 20 18.79 4.71 16.57
CA GLY A 20 19.36 3.64 17.39
C GLY A 20 19.78 2.48 16.48
N VAL A 21 20.94 1.92 16.73
CA VAL A 21 21.67 0.93 15.91
C VAL A 21 20.80 -0.30 15.49
N ASN A 22 19.65 -0.49 16.14
CA ASN A 22 18.81 -1.66 15.98
C ASN A 22 17.46 -1.40 15.32
N ASP A 23 17.12 -0.16 14.94
CA ASP A 23 15.82 0.16 14.36
C ASP A 23 15.92 1.21 13.23
N PRO A 24 16.46 0.82 12.08
CA PRO A 24 16.51 1.67 10.91
C PRO A 24 15.06 2.00 10.48
N TYR A 25 14.85 3.26 10.04
CA TYR A 25 13.55 3.75 9.53
C TYR A 25 12.47 4.01 10.59
N ILE A 26 12.83 4.14 11.90
CA ILE A 26 11.88 4.67 12.89
C ILE A 26 11.32 6.03 12.42
N PHE A 27 10.02 6.25 12.67
CA PHE A 27 9.32 7.45 12.20
C PHE A 27 9.28 7.67 10.68
N LYS A 28 9.54 6.64 9.87
CA LYS A 28 9.38 6.71 8.40
C LYS A 28 8.11 5.96 7.97
N ALA A 29 7.30 6.56 7.11
CA ALA A 29 6.12 5.90 6.55
C ALA A 29 6.00 6.13 5.04
N VAL A 30 5.99 5.06 4.26
CA VAL A 30 5.80 5.09 2.83
C VAL A 30 4.40 4.60 2.48
N PHE A 31 3.59 5.46 1.90
CA PHE A 31 2.29 5.08 1.33
C PHE A 31 2.51 4.53 -0.08
N LEU A 32 2.07 3.31 -0.32
CA LEU A 32 2.12 2.69 -1.64
C LEU A 32 0.72 2.65 -2.24
N ALA A 33 0.53 3.34 -3.36
CA ALA A 33 -0.74 3.44 -4.04
C ALA A 33 -0.66 2.96 -5.50
N GLY A 34 -1.79 2.52 -6.05
CA GLY A 34 -1.93 2.04 -7.43
C GLY A 34 -3.07 1.05 -7.57
N GLY A 35 -3.70 0.97 -8.74
CA GLY A 35 -4.85 0.10 -8.99
C GLY A 35 -4.53 -1.40 -8.92
N PRO A 36 -5.56 -2.27 -8.96
CA PRO A 36 -5.35 -3.69 -9.16
C PRO A 36 -4.55 -3.95 -10.45
N GLY A 37 -3.53 -4.80 -10.40
CA GLY A 37 -2.68 -5.10 -11.56
C GLY A 37 -1.60 -4.06 -11.88
N SER A 38 -1.48 -2.95 -11.13
CA SER A 38 -0.47 -1.92 -11.38
C SER A 38 0.98 -2.35 -11.10
N GLY A 39 1.20 -3.45 -10.39
CA GLY A 39 2.55 -3.92 -10.04
C GLY A 39 3.03 -3.50 -8.65
N LYS A 40 2.16 -2.97 -7.79
CA LYS A 40 2.50 -2.60 -6.40
C LYS A 40 3.24 -3.68 -5.62
N SER A 41 2.83 -4.96 -5.76
CA SER A 41 3.47 -6.07 -5.04
C SER A 41 4.94 -6.26 -5.42
N PHE A 42 5.31 -5.94 -6.66
CA PHE A 42 6.70 -5.91 -7.10
C PHE A 42 7.45 -4.77 -6.41
N ILE A 43 6.90 -3.55 -6.50
CA ILE A 43 7.50 -2.36 -5.86
C ILE A 43 7.61 -2.54 -4.34
N ASN A 44 6.56 -3.08 -3.68
CA ASN A 44 6.62 -3.36 -2.24
C ASN A 44 7.78 -4.30 -1.88
N ARG A 45 7.99 -5.36 -2.67
CA ARG A 45 9.10 -6.30 -2.46
C ARG A 45 10.47 -5.63 -2.64
N GLU A 46 10.61 -4.78 -3.66
CA GLU A 46 11.83 -4.00 -3.87
C GLU A 46 12.09 -3.04 -2.70
N LEU A 47 11.06 -2.32 -2.24
CA LEU A 47 11.15 -1.45 -1.06
C LEU A 47 11.56 -2.24 0.19
N MET A 48 10.93 -3.40 0.43
CA MET A 48 11.27 -4.27 1.57
C MET A 48 12.69 -4.81 1.50
N THR A 49 13.21 -5.06 0.31
CA THR A 49 14.60 -5.50 0.12
C THR A 49 15.58 -4.40 0.45
N GLN A 50 15.27 -3.17 0.10
CA GLN A 50 16.12 -2.00 0.30
C GLN A 50 15.98 -1.42 1.73
N PHE A 51 14.77 -1.32 2.22
CA PHE A 51 14.43 -0.82 3.56
C PHE A 51 14.18 -2.00 4.53
N GLY A 52 15.18 -2.84 4.70
CA GLY A 52 15.08 -4.01 5.60
C GLY A 52 14.77 -3.58 7.03
N GLY A 53 13.60 -3.94 7.56
CA GLY A 53 13.15 -3.53 8.88
C GLY A 53 11.81 -2.81 8.90
N MET A 54 11.42 -2.11 7.81
CA MET A 54 10.08 -1.55 7.70
C MET A 54 9.00 -2.64 7.72
N LYS A 55 7.85 -2.33 8.29
CA LYS A 55 6.71 -3.26 8.38
C LYS A 55 5.69 -2.98 7.27
N THR A 56 5.38 -3.97 6.45
CA THR A 56 4.29 -3.84 5.49
C THR A 56 2.95 -3.96 6.20
N ILE A 57 2.15 -2.89 6.14
CA ILE A 57 0.79 -2.81 6.66
C ILE A 57 -0.16 -2.98 5.46
N ASN A 58 -0.76 -4.18 5.32
CA ASN A 58 -1.61 -4.52 4.19
C ASN A 58 -2.74 -5.46 4.61
N SER A 59 -3.99 -5.08 4.33
CA SER A 59 -5.16 -5.93 4.60
C SER A 59 -5.29 -7.11 3.63
N ASP A 60 -4.72 -7.02 2.43
CA ASP A 60 -4.89 -8.04 1.38
C ASP A 60 -4.21 -9.36 1.75
N ASN A 61 -3.04 -9.31 2.38
CA ASN A 61 -2.34 -10.52 2.83
C ASN A 61 -3.14 -11.28 3.90
N ALA A 62 -3.67 -10.55 4.89
CA ALA A 62 -4.53 -11.13 5.92
C ALA A 62 -5.83 -11.68 5.31
N PHE A 63 -6.43 -10.94 4.40
CA PHE A 63 -7.64 -11.36 3.70
C PHE A 63 -7.43 -12.66 2.92
N GLU A 64 -6.37 -12.76 2.13
CA GLU A 64 -6.06 -13.96 1.36
C GLU A 64 -5.78 -15.17 2.26
N ALA A 65 -5.02 -15.01 3.33
CA ALA A 65 -4.76 -16.07 4.30
C ALA A 65 -6.03 -16.57 4.98
N LEU A 66 -6.94 -15.66 5.35
CA LEU A 66 -8.22 -15.98 5.96
C LEU A 66 -9.18 -16.64 4.96
N MET A 67 -9.21 -16.20 3.69
CA MET A 67 -9.98 -16.85 2.62
C MET A 67 -9.56 -18.32 2.46
N LYS A 68 -8.26 -18.59 2.36
CA LYS A 68 -7.71 -19.95 2.28
C LYS A 68 -8.10 -20.79 3.50
N LYS A 69 -8.00 -20.22 4.71
CA LYS A 69 -8.38 -20.90 5.95
C LYS A 69 -9.87 -21.24 6.02
N ALA A 70 -10.72 -20.39 5.43
CA ALA A 70 -12.15 -20.59 5.35
C ALA A 70 -12.58 -21.46 4.15
N ASN A 71 -11.63 -21.98 3.36
CA ASN A 71 -11.87 -22.74 2.12
C ASN A 71 -12.70 -21.95 1.08
N LEU A 72 -12.59 -20.61 1.07
CA LEU A 72 -13.25 -19.73 0.11
C LEU A 72 -12.41 -19.55 -1.15
N SER A 73 -13.09 -19.42 -2.29
CA SER A 73 -12.44 -19.24 -3.59
C SER A 73 -11.76 -17.88 -3.74
N LEU A 74 -10.49 -17.87 -4.13
CA LEU A 74 -9.77 -16.64 -4.47
C LEU A 74 -10.28 -15.98 -5.76
N LYS A 75 -11.12 -16.65 -6.52
CA LYS A 75 -11.81 -16.09 -7.70
C LYS A 75 -13.02 -15.23 -7.35
N MET A 76 -13.40 -15.20 -6.07
CA MET A 76 -14.48 -14.37 -5.52
C MET A 76 -15.83 -14.54 -6.21
N PRO A 77 -16.37 -15.75 -6.35
CA PRO A 77 -17.68 -15.97 -6.93
C PRO A 77 -18.79 -15.32 -6.07
N SER A 78 -19.93 -15.00 -6.69
CA SER A 78 -21.00 -14.24 -6.03
C SER A 78 -21.70 -15.03 -4.92
N ASP A 79 -21.77 -16.35 -5.02
CA ASP A 79 -22.36 -17.25 -4.02
C ASP A 79 -21.59 -17.32 -2.70
N GLU A 80 -20.31 -16.89 -2.70
CA GLU A 80 -19.47 -16.78 -1.51
C GLU A 80 -19.41 -15.35 -0.92
N GLU A 81 -20.31 -14.45 -1.31
CA GLU A 81 -20.21 -13.03 -0.92
C GLU A 81 -20.33 -12.84 0.61
N ALA A 82 -21.33 -13.43 1.25
CA ALA A 82 -21.58 -13.26 2.69
C ALA A 82 -20.40 -13.78 3.56
N PRO A 83 -19.91 -15.03 3.39
CA PRO A 83 -18.76 -15.49 4.17
C PRO A 83 -17.47 -14.74 3.84
N ARG A 84 -17.32 -14.27 2.60
CA ARG A 84 -16.19 -13.43 2.18
C ARG A 84 -16.19 -12.07 2.88
N ASP A 85 -17.35 -11.46 3.09
CA ASP A 85 -17.47 -10.18 3.77
C ASP A 85 -17.13 -10.28 5.27
N GLU A 86 -17.49 -11.40 5.92
CA GLU A 86 -17.04 -11.68 7.28
C GLU A 86 -15.50 -11.78 7.36
N VAL A 87 -14.90 -12.53 6.44
CA VAL A 87 -13.44 -12.65 6.33
C VAL A 87 -12.79 -11.29 6.08
N ARG A 88 -13.41 -10.44 5.27
CA ARG A 88 -12.94 -9.07 5.00
C ARG A 88 -12.98 -8.19 6.26
N GLY A 89 -14.02 -8.33 7.07
CA GLY A 89 -14.12 -7.66 8.36
C GLY A 89 -12.95 -8.00 9.27
N ARG A 90 -12.67 -9.30 9.44
CA ARG A 90 -11.55 -9.80 10.24
C ARG A 90 -10.17 -9.34 9.69
N ALA A 91 -9.99 -9.35 8.37
CA ALA A 91 -8.76 -8.85 7.75
C ALA A 91 -8.53 -7.36 8.04
N LYS A 92 -9.62 -6.55 8.06
CA LYS A 92 -9.57 -5.14 8.43
C LYS A 92 -9.21 -4.94 9.90
N GLU A 93 -9.71 -5.76 10.80
CA GLU A 93 -9.34 -5.73 12.23
C GLU A 93 -7.84 -6.02 12.42
N ILE A 94 -7.30 -7.04 11.73
CA ILE A 94 -5.87 -7.35 11.73
C ILE A 94 -5.05 -6.16 11.22
N TYR A 95 -5.45 -5.58 10.09
CA TYR A 95 -4.81 -4.38 9.54
C TYR A 95 -4.79 -3.22 10.53
N ASN A 96 -5.92 -2.93 11.19
CA ASN A 96 -6.01 -1.85 12.17
C ASN A 96 -5.07 -2.10 13.34
N LYS A 97 -5.04 -3.33 13.88
CA LYS A 97 -4.18 -3.70 15.00
C LYS A 97 -2.69 -3.64 14.62
N GLN A 98 -2.31 -4.13 13.45
CA GLN A 98 -0.93 -4.03 12.95
C GLN A 98 -0.50 -2.58 12.79
N SER A 99 -1.39 -1.73 12.21
CA SER A 99 -1.13 -0.31 12.03
C SER A 99 -1.00 0.43 13.37
N GLU A 100 -1.81 0.07 14.38
CA GLU A 100 -1.73 0.62 15.73
C GLU A 100 -0.43 0.24 16.41
N LEU A 101 -0.09 -1.05 16.45
CA LEU A 101 1.15 -1.54 17.05
C LEU A 101 2.41 -0.94 16.40
N ALA A 102 2.40 -0.78 15.08
CA ALA A 102 3.51 -0.16 14.37
C ALA A 102 3.67 1.32 14.73
N ARG A 103 2.56 2.07 14.88
CA ARG A 103 2.59 3.47 15.32
C ARG A 103 3.02 3.61 16.78
N ASP A 104 2.51 2.75 17.66
CA ASP A 104 2.86 2.76 19.09
C ASP A 104 4.34 2.46 19.29
N GLY A 105 4.87 1.50 18.51
CA GLY A 105 6.29 1.19 18.45
C GLY A 105 7.13 2.17 17.64
N ARG A 106 6.53 3.17 16.98
CA ARG A 106 7.21 4.15 16.12
C ARG A 106 8.01 3.53 14.98
N LEU A 107 7.58 2.34 14.53
CA LEU A 107 8.29 1.54 13.53
C LEU A 107 8.17 2.14 12.13
N GLY A 108 9.16 1.90 11.31
CA GLY A 108 9.09 2.18 9.88
C GLY A 108 7.98 1.35 9.21
N MET A 109 7.16 1.98 8.36
CA MET A 109 5.97 1.36 7.76
C MET A 109 5.91 1.56 6.25
N ILE A 110 5.54 0.49 5.53
CA ILE A 110 5.03 0.56 4.16
C ILE A 110 3.53 0.30 4.23
N ILE A 111 2.73 1.32 4.00
CA ILE A 111 1.26 1.27 4.04
C ILE A 111 0.77 0.97 2.62
N ASP A 112 0.52 -0.32 2.34
CA ASP A 112 0.14 -0.78 1.00
C ASP A 112 -1.38 -0.74 0.83
N GLY A 113 -1.82 0.05 -0.13
CA GLY A 113 -3.23 0.21 -0.47
C GLY A 113 -3.45 0.53 -1.95
N THR A 114 -4.71 0.61 -2.38
CA THR A 114 -5.02 0.96 -3.77
C THR A 114 -4.88 2.45 -4.05
N GLY A 115 -5.05 3.31 -3.06
CA GLY A 115 -5.13 4.76 -3.27
C GLY A 115 -6.53 5.26 -3.69
N ALA A 116 -7.53 4.37 -3.76
CA ALA A 116 -8.88 4.74 -4.18
C ALA A 116 -9.63 5.61 -3.14
N LYS A 117 -9.28 5.49 -1.88
CA LYS A 117 -9.92 6.21 -0.76
C LYS A 117 -9.02 7.34 -0.26
N PHE A 118 -9.00 8.44 -1.00
CA PHE A 118 -8.16 9.59 -0.69
C PHE A 118 -8.26 10.07 0.75
N ASP A 119 -9.49 10.27 1.26
CA ASP A 119 -9.70 10.88 2.58
C ASP A 119 -9.14 10.01 3.73
N GLN A 120 -9.19 8.68 3.59
CA GLN A 120 -8.59 7.76 4.57
C GLN A 120 -7.05 7.88 4.59
N ILE A 121 -6.43 7.96 3.43
CA ILE A 121 -4.98 8.11 3.30
C ILE A 121 -4.55 9.48 3.82
N SER A 122 -5.24 10.55 3.44
CA SER A 122 -4.95 11.91 3.88
C SER A 122 -5.06 12.05 5.40
N GLN A 123 -6.13 11.50 6.02
CA GLN A 123 -6.30 11.51 7.47
C GLN A 123 -5.19 10.71 8.19
N LEU A 124 -4.82 9.56 7.65
CA LEU A 124 -3.73 8.77 8.22
C LEU A 124 -2.39 9.51 8.10
N ASN A 125 -2.12 10.15 6.96
CA ASN A 125 -0.94 10.98 6.76
C ASN A 125 -0.85 12.10 7.80
N VAL A 126 -1.94 12.86 8.00
CA VAL A 126 -1.98 13.92 9.02
C VAL A 126 -1.69 13.38 10.42
N ARG A 127 -2.24 12.21 10.77
CA ARG A 127 -1.98 11.58 12.08
C ARG A 127 -0.52 11.16 12.23
N LEU A 128 0.09 10.61 11.17
CA LEU A 128 1.50 10.20 11.20
C LEU A 128 2.43 11.41 11.32
N LEU A 129 2.18 12.47 10.57
CA LEU A 129 2.92 13.73 10.68
C LEU A 129 2.83 14.31 12.10
N ALA A 130 1.63 14.28 12.73
CA ALA A 130 1.44 14.74 14.10
C ALA A 130 2.19 13.90 15.13
N LEU A 131 2.49 12.63 14.82
CA LEU A 131 3.32 11.74 15.64
C LEU A 131 4.83 11.87 15.37
N GLY A 132 5.23 12.75 14.45
CA GLY A 132 6.63 12.99 14.10
C GLY A 132 7.16 12.11 12.95
N TYR A 133 6.28 11.38 12.25
CA TYR A 133 6.72 10.59 11.08
C TYR A 133 7.04 11.49 9.90
N GLU A 134 8.08 11.14 9.19
CA GLU A 134 8.27 11.57 7.80
C GLU A 134 7.47 10.66 6.88
N THR A 135 6.72 11.26 5.97
CA THR A 135 5.84 10.50 5.08
C THR A 135 6.16 10.74 3.62
N ALA A 136 6.10 9.67 2.84
CA ALA A 136 6.23 9.73 1.39
C ALA A 136 5.15 8.88 0.73
N MET A 137 4.84 9.17 -0.54
CA MET A 137 3.95 8.34 -1.35
C MET A 137 4.67 7.85 -2.60
N VAL A 138 4.60 6.55 -2.83
CA VAL A 138 4.97 5.91 -4.09
C VAL A 138 3.68 5.52 -4.82
N PHE A 139 3.42 6.19 -5.92
CA PHE A 139 2.27 5.92 -6.77
C PHE A 139 2.70 5.08 -7.97
N VAL A 140 2.19 3.84 -8.05
CA VAL A 140 2.49 2.94 -9.17
C VAL A 140 1.42 3.14 -10.24
N ASN A 141 1.80 3.88 -11.26
CA ASN A 141 0.97 4.16 -12.43
C ASN A 141 1.11 3.03 -13.45
N THR A 142 0.01 2.73 -14.15
CA THR A 142 -0.01 1.81 -15.30
C THR A 142 -1.25 2.10 -16.13
N ASP A 143 -1.24 1.79 -17.41
CA ASP A 143 -2.43 1.89 -18.24
C ASP A 143 -3.49 0.85 -17.84
N VAL A 144 -4.75 1.11 -18.19
CA VAL A 144 -5.87 0.28 -17.76
C VAL A 144 -5.85 -1.11 -18.40
N GLU A 145 -5.39 -1.21 -19.64
CA GLU A 145 -5.33 -2.48 -20.37
C GLU A 145 -4.29 -3.42 -19.75
N SER A 146 -3.09 -2.92 -19.50
CA SER A 146 -2.02 -3.66 -18.79
C SER A 146 -2.47 -4.07 -17.40
N ALA A 147 -3.13 -3.19 -16.67
CA ALA A 147 -3.64 -3.48 -15.32
C ALA A 147 -4.67 -4.61 -15.34
N LEU A 148 -5.63 -4.59 -16.27
CA LEU A 148 -6.65 -5.62 -16.43
C LEU A 148 -6.04 -6.96 -16.88
N ALA A 149 -5.11 -6.93 -17.85
CA ALA A 149 -4.43 -8.13 -18.33
C ALA A 149 -3.62 -8.79 -17.21
N ARG A 150 -2.90 -8.01 -16.39
CA ARG A 150 -2.16 -8.52 -15.23
C ARG A 150 -3.09 -9.05 -14.12
N ASN A 151 -4.21 -8.35 -13.87
CA ASN A 151 -5.21 -8.79 -12.90
C ASN A 151 -5.80 -10.16 -13.26
N ALA A 152 -6.08 -10.41 -14.55
CA ALA A 152 -6.62 -11.69 -15.02
C ALA A 152 -5.68 -12.88 -14.82
N LYS A 153 -4.35 -12.64 -14.78
CA LYS A 153 -3.32 -13.69 -14.61
C LYS A 153 -3.03 -14.03 -13.14
N ARG A 154 -3.63 -13.32 -12.18
CA ARG A 154 -3.37 -13.54 -10.75
C ARG A 154 -4.21 -14.71 -10.22
N ASP A 155 -3.70 -15.41 -9.20
CA ASP A 155 -4.47 -16.41 -8.46
C ASP A 155 -5.73 -15.82 -7.84
N ARG A 156 -5.57 -14.65 -7.19
CA ARG A 156 -6.69 -13.83 -6.71
C ARG A 156 -7.02 -12.77 -7.76
N THR A 157 -8.10 -12.98 -8.49
CA THR A 157 -8.59 -12.02 -9.49
C THR A 157 -9.68 -11.13 -8.91
N VAL A 158 -9.64 -9.86 -9.25
CA VAL A 158 -10.74 -8.92 -9.01
C VAL A 158 -11.60 -8.89 -10.28
N PRO A 159 -12.94 -8.93 -10.18
CA PRO A 159 -13.81 -8.80 -11.36
C PRO A 159 -13.42 -7.59 -12.22
N PRO A 160 -13.38 -7.72 -13.56
CA PRO A 160 -12.83 -6.67 -14.45
C PRO A 160 -13.48 -5.30 -14.26
N GLU A 161 -14.80 -5.26 -14.06
CA GLU A 161 -15.53 -4.00 -13.84
C GLU A 161 -15.11 -3.33 -12.53
N ILE A 162 -14.94 -4.10 -11.46
CA ILE A 162 -14.47 -3.59 -10.17
C ILE A 162 -13.01 -3.12 -10.28
N ALA A 163 -12.17 -3.87 -10.99
CA ALA A 163 -10.78 -3.50 -11.23
C ALA A 163 -10.66 -2.20 -12.02
N LYS A 164 -11.46 -2.02 -13.09
CA LYS A 164 -11.53 -0.81 -13.90
C LYS A 164 -12.04 0.38 -13.09
N GLN A 165 -13.12 0.20 -12.32
CA GLN A 165 -13.65 1.26 -11.47
C GLN A 165 -12.64 1.68 -10.39
N SER A 166 -11.94 0.71 -9.79
CA SER A 166 -10.87 0.98 -8.83
C SER A 166 -9.73 1.76 -9.48
N TRP A 167 -9.31 1.38 -10.68
CA TRP A 167 -8.31 2.10 -11.46
C TRP A 167 -8.72 3.56 -11.71
N LEU A 168 -9.94 3.80 -12.19
CA LEU A 168 -10.48 5.14 -12.41
C LEU A 168 -10.48 6.00 -11.13
N ASN A 169 -10.90 5.41 -10.01
CA ASN A 169 -10.92 6.11 -8.73
C ASN A 169 -9.52 6.48 -8.24
N VAL A 170 -8.54 5.62 -8.50
CA VAL A 170 -7.14 5.87 -8.16
C VAL A 170 -6.57 7.00 -9.01
N GLN A 171 -6.81 6.99 -10.33
CA GLN A 171 -6.34 8.04 -11.24
C GLN A 171 -6.88 9.44 -10.88
N LYS A 172 -8.15 9.53 -10.48
CA LYS A 172 -8.75 10.80 -10.03
C LYS A 172 -8.05 11.40 -8.80
N ASN A 173 -7.37 10.58 -8.01
CA ASN A 173 -6.74 11.01 -6.77
C ASN A 173 -5.29 11.47 -6.92
N ILE A 174 -4.64 11.27 -8.09
CA ILE A 174 -3.23 11.60 -8.29
C ILE A 174 -2.94 13.07 -7.94
N GLY A 175 -3.68 14.00 -8.53
CA GLY A 175 -3.48 15.44 -8.28
C GLY A 175 -3.72 15.83 -6.82
N ARG A 176 -4.69 15.17 -6.16
CA ARG A 176 -4.95 15.39 -4.73
C ARG A 176 -3.80 14.87 -3.86
N PHE A 177 -3.24 13.72 -4.19
CA PHE A 177 -2.06 13.18 -3.50
C PHE A 177 -0.82 14.05 -3.71
N GLN A 178 -0.63 14.61 -4.91
CA GLN A 178 0.44 15.57 -5.18
C GLN A 178 0.35 16.79 -4.25
N GLN A 179 -0.86 17.30 -3.98
CA GLN A 179 -1.05 18.41 -3.05
C GLN A 179 -0.74 18.03 -1.59
N VAL A 180 -1.02 16.79 -1.19
CA VAL A 180 -0.81 16.32 0.19
C VAL A 180 0.65 15.96 0.46
N PHE A 181 1.29 15.21 -0.45
CA PHE A 181 2.65 14.71 -0.28
C PHE A 181 3.71 15.61 -0.93
N ASN A 182 3.30 16.51 -1.83
CA ASN A 182 4.14 17.50 -2.47
C ASN A 182 5.44 16.89 -3.06
N GLN A 183 6.60 17.35 -2.63
CA GLN A 183 7.90 16.81 -3.08
C GLN A 183 8.17 15.35 -2.66
N ASN A 184 7.43 14.84 -1.67
CA ASN A 184 7.54 13.46 -1.20
C ASN A 184 6.58 12.52 -1.93
N MET A 185 6.03 12.92 -3.09
CA MET A 185 5.27 12.05 -3.97
C MET A 185 6.10 11.62 -5.17
N PHE A 186 6.22 10.32 -5.34
CA PHE A 186 6.97 9.68 -6.43
C PHE A 186 6.03 8.85 -7.30
N ILE A 187 6.05 9.09 -8.61
CA ILE A 187 5.24 8.34 -9.59
C ILE A 187 6.17 7.40 -10.35
N ILE A 188 5.85 6.11 -10.29
CA ILE A 188 6.54 5.06 -11.01
C ILE A 188 5.63 4.56 -12.12
N ASP A 189 6.02 4.73 -13.37
CA ASP A 189 5.34 4.18 -14.53
C ASP A 189 5.79 2.73 -14.75
N ASN A 190 4.82 1.79 -14.82
CA ASN A 190 5.09 0.36 -14.90
C ASN A 190 4.24 -0.32 -15.99
#